data_03377e0dad66046bb2ec4d0de24b9a81
#
_entry.id   03377e0dad66046bb2ec4d0de24b9a81
#
_cell.length_a   1.000
_cell.length_b   1.000
_cell.length_c   1.000
_cell.angle_alpha   90.00
_cell.angle_beta   90.00
_cell.angle_gamma   90.00
#
_symmetry.space_group_name_H-M   'P 1'
#
loop_
_entity.id
_entity.type
_entity.pdbx_description
1 polymer ?
#
loop_
_entity_poly.entity_id
_entity_poly.type
_entity_poly.pdbx_seq_one_letter_code
_entity_poly.pdbx_strand_id
1 'polypeptide(L)'
;MDEQDGGPLLLARFLPYRLSVLANRASSTLAGQYSQRFGLSIPQWRVIAVLANEPGISAVEVAERTAMDEVAVSRAVSTLQRDGRIDRRPDAADGRRSRLALTPAGQAVYAEVVPLARRFEHRLSAALTPSDRMALDRILDRLLHELSPTSAGPEEASPSSRIIDNITT
;
A
#
# COMPACT_ATOMS: atom_id res chain seq x y z
N MET A 1 -9.84 -12.84 -31.95
CA MET A 1 -9.96 -11.39 -32.20
C MET A 1 -11.34 -11.01 -31.69
N ASP A 2 -11.40 -10.76 -30.36
CA ASP A 2 -12.68 -10.53 -29.65
C ASP A 2 -13.10 -9.07 -29.81
N GLU A 3 -14.11 -8.89 -30.64
CA GLU A 3 -14.86 -7.63 -30.85
C GLU A 3 -15.82 -7.39 -29.68
N GLN A 4 -15.31 -7.01 -28.49
CA GLN A 4 -16.14 -6.65 -27.33
C GLN A 4 -15.67 -5.42 -26.58
N ASP A 5 -15.06 -4.43 -27.21
CA ASP A 5 -14.47 -3.28 -26.51
C ASP A 5 -15.18 -1.93 -26.80
N GLY A 6 -16.46 -1.92 -27.10
CA GLY A 6 -17.26 -0.70 -27.33
C GLY A 6 -18.38 -0.43 -26.32
N GLY A 7 -18.56 -1.30 -25.33
CA GLY A 7 -19.62 -1.18 -24.32
C GLY A 7 -19.17 -0.45 -23.04
N PRO A 8 -20.13 -0.03 -22.18
CA PRO A 8 -19.80 0.58 -20.91
C PRO A 8 -19.01 -0.39 -20.02
N LEU A 9 -17.95 0.10 -19.35
CA LEU A 9 -17.13 -0.68 -18.44
C LEU A 9 -17.98 -1.23 -17.27
N LEU A 10 -18.16 -2.54 -17.22
CA LEU A 10 -18.90 -3.20 -16.14
C LEU A 10 -18.02 -3.33 -14.89
N LEU A 11 -18.06 -2.35 -14.00
CA LEU A 11 -17.23 -2.29 -12.77
C LEU A 11 -17.31 -3.57 -11.94
N ALA A 12 -18.46 -4.22 -11.86
CA ALA A 12 -18.63 -5.48 -11.13
C ALA A 12 -17.77 -6.64 -11.68
N ARG A 13 -17.30 -6.55 -12.91
CA ARG A 13 -16.42 -7.53 -13.58
C ARG A 13 -14.99 -7.02 -13.77
N PHE A 14 -14.77 -5.72 -13.61
CA PHE A 14 -13.46 -5.09 -13.78
C PHE A 14 -12.54 -5.43 -12.60
N LEU A 15 -11.50 -6.21 -12.86
CA LEU A 15 -10.60 -6.76 -11.82
C LEU A 15 -10.01 -5.68 -10.90
N PRO A 16 -9.42 -4.56 -11.37
CA PRO A 16 -8.86 -3.54 -10.49
C PRO A 16 -9.89 -2.97 -9.51
N TYR A 17 -11.12 -2.73 -9.98
CA TYR A 17 -12.19 -2.25 -9.10
C TYR A 17 -12.57 -3.28 -8.03
N ARG A 18 -12.69 -4.55 -8.39
CA ARG A 18 -13.01 -5.63 -7.44
C ARG A 18 -11.93 -5.77 -6.36
N LEU A 19 -10.65 -5.69 -6.73
CA LEU A 19 -9.53 -5.70 -5.80
C LEU A 19 -9.57 -4.50 -4.86
N SER A 20 -9.81 -3.30 -5.39
CA SER A 20 -9.95 -2.07 -4.59
C SER A 20 -11.09 -2.17 -3.57
N VAL A 21 -12.27 -2.63 -4.00
CA VAL A 21 -13.42 -2.81 -3.10
C VAL A 21 -13.12 -3.83 -2.00
N LEU A 22 -12.50 -4.96 -2.36
CA LEU A 22 -12.12 -6.00 -1.40
C LEU A 22 -11.11 -5.45 -0.37
N ALA A 23 -10.05 -4.80 -0.82
CA ALA A 23 -9.01 -4.22 0.03
C ALA A 23 -9.58 -3.16 0.98
N ASN A 24 -10.45 -2.26 0.47
CA ASN A 24 -11.08 -1.23 1.28
C ASN A 24 -12.01 -1.83 2.35
N ARG A 25 -12.84 -2.81 1.98
CA ARG A 25 -13.72 -3.51 2.94
C ARG A 25 -12.94 -4.24 4.01
N ALA A 26 -11.90 -5.00 3.63
CA ALA A 26 -11.04 -5.70 4.57
C ALA A 26 -10.36 -4.73 5.55
N SER A 27 -9.76 -3.65 5.03
CA SER A 27 -9.11 -2.62 5.85
C SER A 27 -10.08 -1.94 6.81
N SER A 28 -11.28 -1.56 6.34
CA SER A 28 -12.30 -0.90 7.18
C SER A 28 -12.84 -1.84 8.26
N THR A 29 -13.06 -3.13 7.93
CA THR A 29 -13.53 -4.12 8.90
C THR A 29 -12.50 -4.37 10.01
N LEU A 30 -11.22 -4.47 9.63
CA LEU A 30 -10.13 -4.59 10.61
C LEU A 30 -10.01 -3.31 11.45
N ALA A 31 -10.10 -2.13 10.82
CA ALA A 31 -10.02 -0.85 11.51
C ALA A 31 -11.11 -0.70 12.58
N GLY A 32 -12.32 -1.20 12.35
CA GLY A 32 -13.38 -1.22 13.35
C GLY A 32 -13.02 -1.93 14.65
N GLN A 33 -12.00 -2.79 14.66
CA GLN A 33 -11.55 -3.52 15.84
C GLN A 33 -10.51 -2.77 16.68
N TYR A 34 -9.79 -1.81 16.09
CA TYR A 34 -8.69 -1.12 16.77
C TYR A 34 -8.83 0.40 16.82
N SER A 35 -9.59 1.01 15.91
CA SER A 35 -9.62 2.47 15.78
C SER A 35 -10.13 3.19 17.02
N GLN A 36 -11.21 2.72 17.63
CA GLN A 36 -11.78 3.32 18.84
C GLN A 36 -10.85 3.15 20.05
N ARG A 37 -10.25 1.96 20.19
CA ARG A 37 -9.41 1.63 21.35
C ARG A 37 -8.06 2.33 21.34
N PHE A 38 -7.45 2.47 20.16
CA PHE A 38 -6.10 3.00 20.03
C PHE A 38 -6.02 4.37 19.34
N GLY A 39 -7.15 4.90 18.88
CA GLY A 39 -7.22 6.17 18.15
C GLY A 39 -6.46 6.12 16.80
N LEU A 40 -6.38 4.93 16.16
CA LEU A 40 -5.62 4.74 14.93
C LEU A 40 -6.52 4.78 13.69
N SER A 41 -6.09 5.55 12.69
CA SER A 41 -6.61 5.44 11.33
C SER A 41 -5.95 4.28 10.57
N ILE A 42 -6.54 3.89 9.42
CA ILE A 42 -5.96 2.86 8.53
C ILE A 42 -4.53 3.22 8.10
N PRO A 43 -4.23 4.46 7.61
CA PRO A 43 -2.88 4.86 7.27
C PRO A 43 -1.90 4.74 8.45
N GLN A 44 -2.31 5.16 9.64
CA GLN A 44 -1.45 5.07 10.84
C GLN A 44 -1.14 3.62 11.22
N TRP A 45 -2.14 2.73 11.17
CA TRP A 45 -1.90 1.32 11.40
C TRP A 45 -0.92 0.72 10.38
N ARG A 46 -1.07 1.04 9.09
CA ARG A 46 -0.15 0.57 8.04
C ARG A 46 1.28 1.02 8.29
N VAL A 47 1.49 2.28 8.69
CA VAL A 47 2.81 2.80 9.05
C VAL A 47 3.39 2.04 10.25
N ILE A 48 2.62 1.84 11.33
CA ILE A 48 3.06 1.07 12.50
C ILE A 48 3.43 -0.36 12.09
N ALA A 49 2.60 -1.02 11.29
CA ALA A 49 2.84 -2.40 10.87
C ALA A 49 4.12 -2.55 10.03
N VAL A 50 4.36 -1.62 9.11
CA VAL A 50 5.62 -1.63 8.32
C VAL A 50 6.82 -1.38 9.21
N LEU A 51 6.80 -0.36 10.07
CA LEU A 51 7.93 -0.02 10.93
C LEU A 51 8.23 -1.06 12.01
N ALA A 52 7.24 -1.88 12.38
CA ALA A 52 7.47 -3.01 13.29
C ALA A 52 8.27 -4.13 12.64
N ASN A 53 8.13 -4.32 11.31
CA ASN A 53 8.86 -5.33 10.55
C ASN A 53 10.17 -4.80 9.97
N GLU A 54 10.20 -3.53 9.58
CA GLU A 54 11.35 -2.86 8.94
C GLU A 54 11.66 -1.54 9.67
N PRO A 55 12.27 -1.58 10.85
CA PRO A 55 12.64 -0.36 11.56
C PRO A 55 13.79 0.38 10.86
N GLY A 56 13.80 1.70 10.94
CA GLY A 56 14.88 2.52 10.40
C GLY A 56 14.74 2.85 8.91
N ILE A 57 13.58 2.68 8.31
CA ILE A 57 13.30 3.13 6.95
C ILE A 57 12.78 4.57 6.91
N SER A 58 12.87 5.22 5.76
CA SER A 58 12.36 6.57 5.51
C SER A 58 10.85 6.59 5.24
N ALA A 59 10.24 7.79 5.25
CA ALA A 59 8.83 7.94 4.90
C ALA A 59 8.54 7.56 3.44
N VAL A 60 9.49 7.78 2.53
CA VAL A 60 9.37 7.36 1.12
C VAL A 60 9.31 5.84 1.04
N GLU A 61 10.24 5.14 1.69
CA GLU A 61 10.25 3.68 1.75
C GLU A 61 8.96 3.13 2.39
N VAL A 62 8.39 3.81 3.41
CA VAL A 62 7.08 3.44 3.97
C VAL A 62 5.97 3.60 2.92
N ALA A 63 5.99 4.67 2.11
CA ALA A 63 5.01 4.88 1.04
C ALA A 63 5.06 3.74 0.01
N GLU A 64 6.24 3.35 -0.42
CA GLU A 64 6.47 2.22 -1.32
C GLU A 64 5.93 0.90 -0.74
N ARG A 65 6.29 0.56 0.52
CA ARG A 65 5.85 -0.69 1.18
C ARG A 65 4.34 -0.77 1.39
N THR A 66 3.68 0.38 1.57
CA THR A 66 2.24 0.44 1.86
C THR A 66 1.37 0.70 0.63
N ALA A 67 2.00 1.04 -0.51
CA ALA A 67 1.32 1.55 -1.70
C ALA A 67 0.40 2.75 -1.37
N MET A 68 0.80 3.59 -0.40
CA MET A 68 0.11 4.83 -0.05
C MET A 68 0.82 6.02 -0.70
N ASP A 69 0.06 7.09 -0.97
CA ASP A 69 0.66 8.34 -1.40
C ASP A 69 1.51 8.97 -0.28
N GLU A 70 2.55 9.72 -0.67
CA GLU A 70 3.50 10.33 0.27
C GLU A 70 2.85 11.31 1.23
N VAL A 71 1.78 12.00 0.81
CA VAL A 71 1.05 12.95 1.65
C VAL A 71 0.31 12.23 2.77
N ALA A 72 -0.35 11.11 2.45
CA ALA A 72 -1.01 10.27 3.44
C ALA A 72 0.00 9.69 4.45
N VAL A 73 1.15 9.19 3.97
CA VAL A 73 2.23 8.71 4.85
C VAL A 73 2.77 9.83 5.73
N SER A 74 3.10 11.00 5.16
CA SER A 74 3.60 12.14 5.91
C SER A 74 2.65 12.59 7.04
N ARG A 75 1.35 12.65 6.75
CA ARG A 75 0.31 12.97 7.75
C ARG A 75 0.22 11.91 8.84
N ALA A 76 0.25 10.64 8.46
CA ALA A 76 0.20 9.52 9.41
C ALA A 76 1.44 9.52 10.33
N VAL A 77 2.64 9.68 9.76
CA VAL A 77 3.90 9.78 10.51
C VAL A 77 3.88 10.97 11.47
N SER A 78 3.48 12.17 11.00
CA SER A 78 3.40 13.38 11.85
C SER A 78 2.46 13.19 13.03
N THR A 79 1.31 12.56 12.82
CA THR A 79 0.37 12.26 13.90
C THR A 79 0.95 11.23 14.88
N LEU A 80 1.51 10.13 14.38
CA LEU A 80 2.10 9.09 15.22
C LEU A 80 3.31 9.60 16.02
N GLN A 81 4.09 10.53 15.46
CA GLN A 81 5.21 11.18 16.14
C GLN A 81 4.71 12.11 17.25
N ARG A 82 3.69 12.93 16.99
CA ARG A 82 3.05 13.76 18.00
C ARG A 82 2.46 12.94 19.15
N ASP A 83 1.89 11.77 18.83
CA ASP A 83 1.31 10.84 19.80
C ASP A 83 2.39 9.99 20.51
N GLY A 84 3.69 10.23 20.25
CA GLY A 84 4.81 9.54 20.88
C GLY A 84 4.97 8.07 20.49
N ARG A 85 4.39 7.63 19.36
CA ARG A 85 4.42 6.23 18.90
C ARG A 85 5.54 5.94 17.92
N ILE A 86 6.11 6.98 17.29
CA ILE A 86 7.21 6.90 16.34
C ILE A 86 8.29 7.91 16.73
N ASP A 87 9.55 7.47 16.67
CA ASP A 87 10.74 8.31 16.67
C ASP A 87 11.17 8.59 15.23
N ARG A 88 11.66 9.81 15.03
CA ARG A 88 12.27 10.25 13.78
C ARG A 88 13.68 10.72 14.09
N ARG A 89 14.68 10.09 13.46
CA ARG A 89 16.10 10.43 13.66
C ARG A 89 16.73 10.78 12.32
N PRO A 90 17.69 11.71 12.27
CA PRO A 90 18.49 11.92 11.07
C PRO A 90 19.21 10.62 10.69
N ASP A 91 19.34 10.37 9.39
CA ASP A 91 20.17 9.28 8.89
C ASP A 91 21.64 9.60 9.17
N ALA A 92 22.38 8.63 9.68
CA ALA A 92 23.80 8.81 10.00
C ALA A 92 24.69 9.01 8.75
N ALA A 93 24.26 8.49 7.60
CA ALA A 93 25.00 8.60 6.34
C ALA A 93 24.57 9.80 5.50
N ASP A 94 23.30 10.22 5.60
CA ASP A 94 22.74 11.38 4.89
C ASP A 94 21.77 12.13 5.80
N GLY A 95 22.25 13.15 6.45
CA GLY A 95 21.47 13.98 7.38
C GLY A 95 20.23 14.67 6.77
N ARG A 96 20.08 14.66 5.43
CA ARG A 96 18.87 15.11 4.73
C ARG A 96 17.74 14.10 4.80
N ARG A 97 18.07 12.84 5.06
CA ARG A 97 17.10 11.75 5.22
C ARG A 97 16.77 11.54 6.69
N SER A 98 15.57 11.05 6.94
CA SER A 98 15.13 10.70 8.30
C SER A 98 14.79 9.23 8.34
N ARG A 99 15.22 8.58 9.40
CA ARG A 99 14.89 7.19 9.73
C ARG A 99 13.76 7.15 10.75
N LEU A 100 12.76 6.31 10.49
CA LEU A 100 11.59 6.15 11.34
C LEU A 100 11.69 4.82 12.09
N ALA A 101 11.31 4.83 13.36
CA ALA A 101 11.22 3.62 14.17
C ALA A 101 10.06 3.75 15.17
N LEU A 102 9.50 2.62 15.59
CA LEU A 102 8.53 2.61 16.67
C LEU A 102 9.21 2.92 18.00
N THR A 103 8.57 3.74 18.82
CA THR A 103 8.88 3.87 20.24
C THR A 103 8.38 2.64 21.02
N PRO A 104 8.75 2.47 22.30
CA PRO A 104 8.13 1.45 23.16
C PRO A 104 6.59 1.54 23.20
N ALA A 105 6.03 2.78 23.17
CA ALA A 105 4.58 2.98 23.12
C ALA A 105 3.99 2.52 21.77
N GLY A 106 4.68 2.78 20.64
CA GLY A 106 4.29 2.28 19.33
C GLY A 106 4.34 0.76 19.26
N GLN A 107 5.38 0.15 19.82
CA GLN A 107 5.51 -1.30 19.88
C GLN A 107 4.40 -1.95 20.74
N ALA A 108 4.05 -1.34 21.87
CA ALA A 108 2.94 -1.82 22.70
C ALA A 108 1.61 -1.81 21.93
N VAL A 109 1.32 -0.73 21.19
CA VAL A 109 0.13 -0.66 20.34
C VAL A 109 0.17 -1.73 19.25
N TYR A 110 1.30 -1.92 18.58
CA TYR A 110 1.48 -2.97 17.58
C TYR A 110 1.18 -4.36 18.16
N ALA A 111 1.77 -4.67 19.32
CA ALA A 111 1.59 -5.96 20.00
C ALA A 111 0.10 -6.26 20.34
N GLU A 112 -0.68 -5.22 20.65
CA GLU A 112 -2.12 -5.36 20.95
C GLU A 112 -2.98 -5.50 19.69
N VAL A 113 -2.62 -4.86 18.58
CA VAL A 113 -3.39 -4.91 17.32
C VAL A 113 -3.09 -6.19 16.52
N VAL A 114 -1.87 -6.73 16.56
CA VAL A 114 -1.49 -7.95 15.83
C VAL A 114 -2.43 -9.14 16.09
N PRO A 115 -2.80 -9.49 17.34
CA PRO A 115 -3.76 -10.57 17.58
C PRO A 115 -5.14 -10.31 16.96
N LEU A 116 -5.58 -9.04 16.85
CA LEU A 116 -6.83 -8.67 16.18
C LEU A 116 -6.71 -8.92 14.68
N ALA A 117 -5.60 -8.47 14.07
CA ALA A 117 -5.31 -8.66 12.67
C ALA A 117 -5.23 -10.15 12.29
N ARG A 118 -4.52 -10.96 13.08
CA ARG A 118 -4.43 -12.42 12.86
C ARG A 118 -5.78 -13.13 12.97
N ARG A 119 -6.61 -12.76 13.94
CA ARG A 119 -7.97 -13.31 14.04
C ARG A 119 -8.85 -12.91 12.86
N PHE A 120 -8.70 -11.68 12.39
CA PHE A 120 -9.40 -11.20 11.20
C PHE A 120 -8.96 -11.97 9.95
N GLU A 121 -7.66 -12.13 9.74
CA GLU A 121 -7.08 -12.92 8.64
C GLU A 121 -7.58 -14.36 8.67
N HIS A 122 -7.53 -15.01 9.83
CA HIS A 122 -8.02 -16.38 9.99
C HIS A 122 -9.50 -16.51 9.60
N ARG A 123 -10.36 -15.57 10.03
CA ARG A 123 -11.78 -15.57 9.66
C ARG A 123 -11.98 -15.35 8.15
N LEU A 124 -11.21 -14.44 7.55
CA LEU A 124 -11.28 -14.17 6.11
C LEU A 124 -10.84 -15.39 5.31
N SER A 125 -9.75 -16.01 5.73
CA SER A 125 -9.20 -17.21 5.11
C SER A 125 -10.05 -18.46 5.33
N ALA A 126 -10.87 -18.52 6.37
CA ALA A 126 -11.77 -19.65 6.61
C ALA A 126 -12.84 -19.83 5.51
N ALA A 127 -13.09 -18.78 4.71
CA ALA A 127 -13.97 -18.86 3.55
C ALA A 127 -13.33 -19.59 2.34
N LEU A 128 -12.03 -19.93 2.43
CA LEU A 128 -11.25 -20.51 1.35
C LEU A 128 -10.81 -21.92 1.73
N THR A 129 -10.85 -22.83 0.75
CA THR A 129 -10.20 -24.14 0.88
C THR A 129 -8.67 -23.98 0.89
N PRO A 130 -7.88 -24.97 1.35
CA PRO A 130 -6.42 -24.92 1.25
C PRO A 130 -5.93 -24.69 -0.20
N SER A 131 -6.58 -25.30 -1.17
CA SER A 131 -6.27 -25.13 -2.60
C SER A 131 -6.53 -23.68 -3.07
N ASP A 132 -7.66 -23.09 -2.63
CA ASP A 132 -7.98 -21.70 -2.99
C ASP A 132 -6.97 -20.72 -2.41
N ARG A 133 -6.47 -20.94 -1.19
CA ARG A 133 -5.44 -20.09 -0.57
C ARG A 133 -4.15 -20.12 -1.39
N MET A 134 -3.67 -21.33 -1.72
CA MET A 134 -2.47 -21.49 -2.55
C MET A 134 -2.64 -20.86 -3.94
N ALA A 135 -3.84 -20.98 -4.53
CA ALA A 135 -4.14 -20.36 -5.81
C ALA A 135 -4.18 -18.83 -5.69
N LEU A 136 -4.78 -18.30 -4.63
CA LEU A 136 -4.86 -16.85 -4.36
C LEU A 136 -3.47 -16.25 -4.17
N ASP A 137 -2.62 -16.86 -3.34
CA ASP A 137 -1.24 -16.40 -3.10
C ASP A 137 -0.48 -16.31 -4.43
N ARG A 138 -0.50 -17.39 -5.21
CA ARG A 138 0.14 -17.43 -6.54
C ARG A 138 -0.41 -16.37 -7.50
N ILE A 139 -1.74 -16.12 -7.48
CA ILE A 139 -2.35 -15.12 -8.36
C ILE A 139 -1.94 -13.71 -7.92
N LEU A 140 -1.96 -13.42 -6.63
CA LEU A 140 -1.55 -12.13 -6.09
C LEU A 140 -0.08 -11.83 -6.42
N ASP A 141 0.82 -12.81 -6.24
CA ASP A 141 2.24 -12.66 -6.56
C ASP A 141 2.45 -12.32 -8.04
N ARG A 142 1.74 -13.01 -8.94
CA ARG A 142 1.82 -12.73 -10.39
C ARG A 142 1.31 -11.34 -10.73
N LEU A 143 0.18 -10.91 -10.15
CA LEU A 143 -0.37 -9.58 -10.39
C LEU A 143 0.54 -8.48 -9.82
N LEU A 144 1.14 -8.68 -8.64
CA LEU A 144 2.10 -7.76 -8.06
C LEU A 144 3.37 -7.65 -8.91
N HIS A 145 3.85 -8.78 -9.45
CA HIS A 145 4.99 -8.78 -10.36
C HIS A 145 4.71 -7.99 -11.64
N GLU A 146 3.53 -8.18 -12.26
CA GLU A 146 3.11 -7.43 -13.46
C GLU A 146 3.02 -5.92 -13.23
N LEU A 147 2.60 -5.50 -12.04
CA LEU A 147 2.47 -4.09 -11.67
C LEU A 147 3.77 -3.48 -11.13
N SER A 148 4.86 -4.25 -11.08
CA SER A 148 6.17 -3.73 -10.63
C SER A 148 6.80 -2.83 -11.71
N PRO A 149 7.41 -1.69 -11.34
CA PRO A 149 7.98 -0.72 -12.31
C PRO A 149 9.00 -1.33 -13.30
N THR A 150 9.59 -2.48 -12.97
CA THR A 150 10.58 -3.17 -13.80
C THR A 150 9.93 -4.05 -14.88
N SER A 151 8.64 -4.37 -14.80
CA SER A 151 7.93 -5.20 -15.78
C SER A 151 7.27 -4.36 -16.89
N ALA A 152 7.17 -3.04 -16.74
CA ALA A 152 6.77 -2.15 -17.81
C ALA A 152 7.95 -2.02 -18.80
N GLY A 153 7.94 -2.84 -19.86
CA GLY A 153 8.79 -2.63 -21.03
C GLY A 153 8.61 -1.21 -21.58
N PRO A 154 9.54 -0.70 -22.41
CA PRO A 154 9.43 0.65 -22.92
C PRO A 154 8.12 0.79 -23.72
N GLU A 155 7.17 1.47 -23.15
CA GLU A 155 5.95 1.88 -23.81
C GLU A 155 6.38 2.74 -25.02
N GLU A 156 5.98 2.34 -26.20
CA GLU A 156 6.32 2.96 -27.47
C GLU A 156 6.17 4.47 -27.37
N ALA A 157 7.30 5.17 -27.46
CA ALA A 157 7.33 6.62 -27.61
C ALA A 157 6.50 6.98 -28.84
N SER A 158 5.33 7.55 -28.65
CA SER A 158 4.45 8.06 -29.68
C SER A 158 5.22 9.01 -30.60
N PRO A 159 5.27 8.78 -31.91
CA PRO A 159 5.96 9.65 -32.85
C PRO A 159 5.06 10.86 -33.17
N SER A 160 5.03 11.84 -32.30
CA SER A 160 4.36 13.12 -32.55
C SER A 160 5.27 14.28 -32.19
N SER A 161 6.35 14.45 -32.95
CA SER A 161 7.05 15.75 -33.06
C SER A 161 8.01 15.77 -34.25
N ARG A 162 7.48 15.71 -35.46
CA ARG A 162 8.18 16.14 -36.68
C ARG A 162 7.14 16.67 -37.64
N ILE A 163 6.74 17.90 -37.52
CA ILE A 163 6.27 18.79 -38.59
C ILE A 163 6.32 20.18 -37.96
N ILE A 164 7.35 20.95 -38.19
CA ILE A 164 7.37 22.38 -38.45
C ILE A 164 8.86 22.71 -38.63
N ASP A 165 9.34 22.66 -39.88
CA ASP A 165 10.44 23.47 -40.42
C ASP A 165 10.41 23.28 -41.92
N ASN A 166 9.64 24.10 -42.58
CA ASN A 166 9.89 24.51 -43.96
C ASN A 166 8.79 25.48 -44.42
N ILE A 167 8.95 26.76 -44.11
CA ILE A 167 8.44 27.87 -44.95
C ILE A 167 9.25 29.10 -44.55
N THR A 168 10.33 29.38 -45.26
CA THR A 168 10.79 30.75 -45.55
C THR A 168 11.74 30.70 -46.70
N THR A 169 11.31 31.05 -47.87
CA THR A 169 11.96 31.82 -48.88
C THR A 169 10.93 32.60 -49.67
#